data_aaabbf8b13903e14674504bbfbbefe54
#
_entry.id   aaabbf8b13903e14674504bbfbbefe54
#
_cell.length_a   1.000
_cell.length_b   1.000
_cell.length_c   1.000
_cell.angle_alpha   90.00
_cell.angle_beta   90.00
_cell.angle_gamma   90.00
#
_symmetry.space_group_name_H-M   'P 1'
#
loop_
_entity.id
_entity.type
_entity.pdbx_description
1 polymer ?
#
loop_
_entity_poly.entity_id
_entity_poly.type
_entity_poly.pdbx_seq_one_letter_code
_entity_poly.pdbx_strand_id
1 'polypeptide(L)'
;TLTLNATRDWMVETDADWVVVNPESGSASADDQTVTVTVLENSGMDREVDLKFTIGMKSKYLTVSQAGPGGSAEALVVYYNDYDKEEATKTYGSGSSWPYLDQFDGWMNETGTGAANVEYSYSGMSARANSTSNSNYSDYPGSGKNNMFFGKSAYLATKNIALDGATDFTLTFGTEKYSQDYGSVFTKSEYHIFVSNDAAKWVE
;
A
#
# COMPACT_ATOMS: atom_id res chain seq x y z
N THR A 1 -11.95 20.11 21.86
CA THR A 1 -13.14 20.95 21.87
C THR A 1 -13.26 21.74 20.58
N LEU A 2 -14.50 21.92 20.12
CA LEU A 2 -14.83 22.67 18.91
C LEU A 2 -15.65 23.90 19.35
N THR A 3 -15.49 24.98 18.64
CA THR A 3 -16.33 26.16 18.77
C THR A 3 -17.35 26.19 17.65
N LEU A 4 -18.63 26.24 17.99
CA LEU A 4 -19.72 26.26 17.03
C LEU A 4 -20.50 27.58 17.19
N ASN A 5 -20.62 28.32 16.10
CA ASN A 5 -21.53 29.46 16.00
C ASN A 5 -22.71 29.09 15.11
N ALA A 6 -23.88 28.94 15.65
CA ALA A 6 -25.06 28.47 14.97
C ALA A 6 -26.25 29.39 15.22
N THR A 7 -26.71 30.08 14.20
CA THR A 7 -27.87 30.94 14.21
C THR A 7 -29.23 30.22 14.12
N ARG A 8 -29.19 28.88 14.12
CA ARG A 8 -30.33 27.96 14.15
C ARG A 8 -30.02 26.76 15.03
N ASP A 9 -31.06 26.06 15.48
CA ASP A 9 -30.88 24.81 16.20
C ASP A 9 -30.03 23.83 15.38
N TRP A 10 -29.18 23.09 16.07
CA TRP A 10 -28.21 22.20 15.47
C TRP A 10 -28.18 20.88 16.21
N MET A 11 -27.72 19.87 15.48
CA MET A 11 -27.41 18.54 16.02
C MET A 11 -26.16 17.97 15.34
N VAL A 12 -25.52 17.05 16.04
CA VAL A 12 -24.40 16.29 15.51
C VAL A 12 -24.66 14.78 15.62
N GLU A 13 -24.36 14.06 14.57
CA GLU A 13 -24.55 12.61 14.48
C GLU A 13 -23.22 11.95 14.10
N THR A 14 -22.98 10.76 14.63
CA THR A 14 -21.85 9.89 14.27
C THR A 14 -22.27 8.44 14.37
N ASP A 15 -21.77 7.59 13.47
CA ASP A 15 -22.01 6.15 13.48
C ASP A 15 -20.94 5.38 14.27
N ALA A 16 -19.95 6.09 14.86
CA ALA A 16 -18.85 5.48 15.58
C ALA A 16 -19.09 5.46 17.09
N ASP A 17 -18.99 4.30 17.69
CA ASP A 17 -19.09 4.09 19.15
C ASP A 17 -17.84 4.57 19.92
N TRP A 18 -16.75 4.82 19.23
CA TRP A 18 -15.49 5.29 19.80
C TRP A 18 -15.33 6.83 19.81
N VAL A 19 -16.32 7.57 19.30
CA VAL A 19 -16.35 9.03 19.37
C VAL A 19 -17.59 9.46 20.14
N VAL A 20 -17.37 10.20 21.23
CA VAL A 20 -18.43 10.75 22.07
C VAL A 20 -18.46 12.25 21.88
N VAL A 21 -19.61 12.79 21.52
CA VAL A 21 -19.83 14.22 21.33
C VAL A 21 -20.74 14.77 22.44
N ASN A 22 -20.36 15.90 23.04
CA ASN A 22 -21.15 16.50 24.09
C ASN A 22 -21.05 18.05 24.05
N PRO A 23 -22.17 18.76 23.95
CA PRO A 23 -23.52 18.27 23.67
C PRO A 23 -23.69 17.78 22.23
N GLU A 24 -24.64 16.88 21.99
CA GLU A 24 -24.99 16.37 20.65
C GLU A 24 -25.94 17.29 19.89
N SER A 25 -26.51 18.29 20.58
CA SER A 25 -27.40 19.28 19.96
C SER A 25 -27.41 20.57 20.78
N GLY A 26 -27.89 21.64 20.18
CA GLY A 26 -28.05 22.92 20.83
C GLY A 26 -29.04 23.84 20.10
N SER A 27 -29.50 24.85 20.81
CA SER A 27 -30.37 25.87 20.24
C SER A 27 -29.59 26.97 19.52
N ALA A 28 -30.28 27.71 18.67
CA ALA A 28 -29.76 28.89 18.00
C ALA A 28 -29.16 29.88 19.02
N SER A 29 -27.96 30.36 18.75
CA SER A 29 -27.28 31.37 19.57
C SER A 29 -26.45 32.28 18.68
N ALA A 30 -26.38 33.56 19.11
CA ALA A 30 -25.43 34.52 18.54
C ALA A 30 -24.04 34.36 19.16
N ASP A 31 -23.97 33.74 20.35
CA ASP A 31 -22.74 33.48 21.06
C ASP A 31 -22.15 32.13 20.65
N ASP A 32 -20.85 32.02 20.76
CA ASP A 32 -20.12 30.76 20.50
C ASP A 32 -20.53 29.69 21.53
N GLN A 33 -20.77 28.49 21.01
CA GLN A 33 -21.10 27.31 21.79
C GLN A 33 -19.93 26.32 21.74
N THR A 34 -19.63 25.70 22.87
CA THR A 34 -18.54 24.70 22.94
C THR A 34 -19.11 23.31 22.80
N VAL A 35 -18.56 22.55 21.87
CA VAL A 35 -18.82 21.11 21.68
C VAL A 35 -17.54 20.34 21.99
N THR A 36 -17.62 19.44 22.93
CA THR A 36 -16.50 18.55 23.28
C THR A 36 -16.62 17.24 22.50
N VAL A 37 -15.57 16.91 21.77
CA VAL A 37 -15.42 15.61 21.12
C VAL A 37 -14.39 14.81 21.92
N THR A 38 -14.80 13.69 22.46
CA THR A 38 -13.95 12.74 23.18
C THR A 38 -13.75 11.53 22.29
N VAL A 39 -12.50 11.17 22.09
CA VAL A 39 -12.09 10.01 21.29
C VAL A 39 -11.62 8.94 22.26
N LEU A 40 -12.25 7.77 22.24
CA LEU A 40 -11.87 6.63 23.08
C LEU A 40 -10.58 6.00 22.58
N GLU A 41 -9.88 5.31 23.50
CA GLU A 41 -8.63 4.64 23.19
C GLU A 41 -8.81 3.68 21.99
N ASN A 42 -7.83 3.70 21.07
CA ASN A 42 -7.78 2.79 19.93
C ASN A 42 -6.76 1.70 20.22
N SER A 43 -7.21 0.47 20.35
CA SER A 43 -6.36 -0.71 20.49
C SER A 43 -6.22 -1.52 19.20
N GLY A 44 -6.78 -1.00 18.10
CA GLY A 44 -6.81 -1.64 16.78
C GLY A 44 -6.04 -0.85 15.71
N MET A 45 -6.44 -1.00 14.48
CA MET A 45 -5.89 -0.27 13.33
C MET A 45 -6.32 1.21 13.34
N ASP A 46 -5.68 2.00 12.49
CA ASP A 46 -6.10 3.38 12.22
C ASP A 46 -7.58 3.40 11.85
N ARG A 47 -8.29 4.39 12.36
CA ARG A 47 -9.72 4.51 12.14
C ARG A 47 -10.12 5.96 11.89
N GLU A 48 -11.21 6.12 11.17
CA GLU A 48 -11.73 7.40 10.75
C GLU A 48 -13.25 7.39 10.78
N VAL A 49 -13.86 8.53 11.11
CA VAL A 49 -15.30 8.71 11.05
C VAL A 49 -15.63 10.17 10.78
N ASP A 50 -16.75 10.42 10.12
CA ASP A 50 -17.30 11.74 9.95
C ASP A 50 -18.32 12.07 11.02
N LEU A 51 -18.15 13.23 11.66
CA LEU A 51 -19.19 13.87 12.47
C LEU A 51 -20.05 14.73 11.55
N LYS A 52 -21.33 14.43 11.46
CA LYS A 52 -22.27 15.18 10.64
C LYS A 52 -22.98 16.24 11.49
N PHE A 53 -22.62 17.49 11.32
CA PHE A 53 -23.31 18.63 11.91
C PHE A 53 -24.47 19.09 11.02
N THR A 54 -25.68 19.09 11.53
CA THR A 54 -26.87 19.55 10.82
C THR A 54 -27.37 20.83 11.48
N ILE A 55 -27.48 21.92 10.72
CA ILE A 55 -27.96 23.24 11.14
C ILE A 55 -29.09 23.63 10.19
N GLY A 56 -30.34 23.55 10.70
CA GLY A 56 -31.52 23.69 9.86
C GLY A 56 -31.58 22.65 8.77
N MET A 57 -31.51 23.06 7.49
CA MET A 57 -31.52 22.13 6.32
C MET A 57 -30.13 21.91 5.72
N LYS A 58 -29.06 22.36 6.37
CA LYS A 58 -27.69 22.22 5.86
C LYS A 58 -26.88 21.32 6.77
N SER A 59 -26.05 20.48 6.17
CA SER A 59 -25.10 19.64 6.88
C SER A 59 -23.66 20.02 6.51
N LYS A 60 -22.78 19.88 7.50
CA LYS A 60 -21.33 19.90 7.35
C LYS A 60 -20.71 18.70 8.03
N TYR A 61 -19.60 18.24 7.51
CA TYR A 61 -18.88 17.08 8.02
C TYR A 61 -17.54 17.51 8.59
N LEU A 62 -17.16 16.89 9.69
CA LEU A 62 -15.85 16.99 10.29
C LEU A 62 -15.30 15.58 10.45
N THR A 63 -14.23 15.28 9.75
CA THR A 63 -13.58 13.99 9.86
C THR A 63 -12.73 13.93 11.14
N VAL A 64 -12.90 12.87 11.91
CA VAL A 64 -12.07 12.51 13.06
C VAL A 64 -11.27 11.28 12.70
N SER A 65 -9.96 11.41 12.69
CA SER A 65 -9.04 10.30 12.44
C SER A 65 -8.26 9.98 13.71
N GLN A 66 -8.07 8.72 14.01
CA GLN A 66 -7.27 8.25 15.13
C GLN A 66 -6.36 7.11 14.70
N ALA A 67 -5.08 7.31 14.92
CA ALA A 67 -4.10 6.24 14.72
C ALA A 67 -4.31 5.10 15.72
N GLY A 68 -4.02 3.88 15.30
CA GLY A 68 -3.91 2.72 16.18
C GLY A 68 -2.70 2.82 17.13
N PRO A 69 -2.53 1.88 18.06
CA PRO A 69 -1.43 1.90 19.05
C PRO A 69 -0.03 1.83 18.40
N GLY A 70 0.05 1.53 17.12
CA GLY A 70 1.28 1.66 16.33
C GLY A 70 1.61 3.11 15.95
N GLY A 71 0.72 4.08 16.21
CA GLY A 71 0.84 5.48 15.77
C GLY A 71 0.87 5.57 14.24
N SER A 72 0.71 6.76 13.71
CA SER A 72 1.18 7.11 12.37
C SER A 72 2.72 7.23 12.40
N ALA A 73 3.42 6.16 12.80
CA ALA A 73 4.76 5.95 12.30
C ALA A 73 4.58 5.80 10.78
N GLU A 74 5.28 6.58 9.98
CA GLU A 74 5.46 6.26 8.56
C GLU A 74 5.67 4.75 8.50
N ALA A 75 4.83 4.05 7.73
CA ALA A 75 4.84 2.60 7.70
C ALA A 75 6.31 2.16 7.52
N LEU A 76 6.86 1.48 8.53
CA LEU A 76 8.26 1.10 8.51
C LEU A 76 8.46 0.19 7.30
N VAL A 77 9.25 0.63 6.36
CA VAL A 77 9.60 -0.18 5.21
C VAL A 77 10.55 -1.28 5.68
N VAL A 78 10.01 -2.46 5.89
CA VAL A 78 10.77 -3.64 6.30
C VAL A 78 11.59 -4.20 5.14
N TYR A 79 10.99 -4.23 3.97
CA TYR A 79 11.63 -4.67 2.73
C TYR A 79 11.07 -3.90 1.55
N TYR A 80 11.94 -3.46 0.68
CA TYR A 80 11.61 -2.83 -0.59
C TYR A 80 12.65 -3.23 -1.64
N ASN A 81 12.24 -3.50 -2.86
CA ASN A 81 13.10 -3.68 -4.02
C ASN A 81 12.40 -3.09 -5.24
N ASP A 82 13.00 -2.10 -5.86
CA ASP A 82 12.53 -1.49 -7.11
C ASP A 82 13.06 -2.20 -8.36
N TYR A 83 13.98 -3.14 -8.18
CA TYR A 83 14.67 -3.90 -9.25
C TYR A 83 15.55 -3.03 -10.17
N ASP A 84 15.96 -1.85 -9.74
CA ASP A 84 16.49 -0.78 -10.58
C ASP A 84 17.95 -0.39 -10.30
N LYS A 85 18.73 -1.26 -9.69
CA LYS A 85 20.17 -1.01 -9.46
C LYS A 85 20.90 -0.69 -10.76
N GLU A 86 20.71 -1.50 -11.79
CA GLU A 86 21.24 -1.29 -13.13
C GLU A 86 20.18 -1.63 -14.18
N GLU A 87 20.23 -0.97 -15.34
CA GLU A 87 19.30 -1.27 -16.43
C GLU A 87 19.69 -2.54 -17.16
N ALA A 88 18.74 -3.46 -17.32
CA ALA A 88 18.93 -4.69 -18.07
C ALA A 88 19.11 -4.41 -19.57
N THR A 89 20.02 -5.12 -20.20
CA THR A 89 20.28 -5.00 -21.64
C THR A 89 20.17 -6.34 -22.35
N LYS A 90 19.76 -6.30 -23.61
CA LYS A 90 19.73 -7.50 -24.46
C LYS A 90 21.16 -7.86 -24.90
N THR A 91 21.85 -8.66 -24.12
CA THR A 91 23.25 -9.00 -24.35
C THR A 91 23.53 -10.50 -24.52
N TYR A 92 22.51 -11.33 -24.29
CA TYR A 92 22.70 -12.78 -24.22
C TYR A 92 22.26 -13.49 -25.48
N GLY A 93 23.20 -14.32 -26.01
CA GLY A 93 23.00 -15.20 -27.15
C GLY A 93 23.02 -14.51 -28.53
N SER A 94 23.01 -15.31 -29.57
CA SER A 94 23.04 -14.86 -30.98
C SER A 94 21.78 -14.13 -31.44
N GLY A 95 20.73 -14.06 -30.59
CA GLY A 95 19.47 -13.43 -30.90
C GLY A 95 19.14 -12.22 -30.01
N SER A 96 20.08 -11.73 -29.20
CA SER A 96 19.86 -10.62 -28.26
C SER A 96 18.67 -10.88 -27.32
N SER A 97 18.82 -11.81 -26.42
CA SER A 97 17.82 -12.15 -25.41
C SER A 97 17.99 -11.30 -24.15
N TRP A 98 16.90 -11.07 -23.42
CA TRP A 98 16.96 -10.52 -22.09
C TRP A 98 17.62 -11.48 -21.11
N PRO A 99 18.42 -11.00 -20.13
CA PRO A 99 19.07 -11.87 -19.16
C PRO A 99 18.04 -12.55 -18.24
N TYR A 100 18.29 -13.80 -17.93
CA TYR A 100 17.65 -14.43 -16.77
C TYR A 100 18.21 -13.84 -15.47
N LEU A 101 17.47 -13.99 -14.36
CA LEU A 101 17.86 -13.39 -13.10
C LEU A 101 19.21 -13.89 -12.55
N ASP A 102 19.61 -15.10 -12.87
CA ASP A 102 20.92 -15.67 -12.55
C ASP A 102 22.08 -15.15 -13.42
N GLN A 103 21.78 -14.36 -14.43
CA GLN A 103 22.75 -13.80 -15.38
C GLN A 103 22.94 -12.29 -15.21
N PHE A 104 22.20 -11.66 -14.33
CA PHE A 104 22.19 -10.21 -14.21
C PHE A 104 21.79 -9.78 -12.78
N ASP A 105 22.73 -9.26 -12.02
CA ASP A 105 22.53 -8.85 -10.63
C ASP A 105 21.97 -7.42 -10.48
N GLY A 106 21.83 -6.68 -11.58
CA GLY A 106 21.38 -5.29 -11.59
C GLY A 106 19.92 -5.10 -11.19
N TRP A 107 19.17 -6.18 -11.03
CA TRP A 107 17.81 -6.15 -10.48
C TRP A 107 17.77 -6.16 -8.95
N MET A 108 18.86 -6.48 -8.26
CA MET A 108 18.93 -6.55 -6.80
C MET A 108 19.22 -5.15 -6.24
N ASN A 109 18.19 -4.49 -5.73
CA ASN A 109 18.26 -3.15 -5.16
C ASN A 109 17.43 -3.06 -3.86
N GLU A 110 17.59 -4.06 -3.03
CA GLU A 110 16.85 -4.19 -1.79
C GLU A 110 17.25 -3.15 -0.76
N THR A 111 16.26 -2.60 -0.10
CA THR A 111 16.36 -1.67 1.02
C THR A 111 15.31 -2.01 2.08
N GLY A 112 15.40 -1.36 3.22
CA GLY A 112 14.49 -1.56 4.35
C GLY A 112 15.21 -2.16 5.56
N THR A 113 14.57 -2.08 6.72
CA THR A 113 15.17 -2.50 8.00
C THR A 113 15.44 -4.00 8.08
N GLY A 114 14.66 -4.79 7.37
CA GLY A 114 14.78 -6.25 7.31
C GLY A 114 15.51 -6.81 6.09
N ALA A 115 16.11 -5.95 5.25
CA ALA A 115 16.68 -6.36 3.96
C ALA A 115 18.11 -6.95 4.04
N ALA A 116 18.81 -6.82 5.17
CA ALA A 116 20.26 -7.08 5.26
C ALA A 116 20.68 -8.53 4.92
N ASN A 117 19.80 -9.51 5.11
CA ASN A 117 20.10 -10.93 4.89
C ASN A 117 19.12 -11.57 3.89
N VAL A 118 18.53 -10.76 3.03
CA VAL A 118 17.58 -11.26 2.05
C VAL A 118 18.27 -12.18 1.04
N GLU A 119 17.62 -13.27 0.76
CA GLU A 119 18.00 -14.23 -0.27
C GLU A 119 16.86 -14.42 -1.27
N TYR A 120 17.22 -14.73 -2.48
CA TYR A 120 16.25 -14.95 -3.56
C TYR A 120 16.30 -16.40 -4.07
N SER A 121 15.12 -16.89 -4.44
CA SER A 121 14.97 -18.12 -5.18
C SER A 121 13.97 -17.88 -6.30
N TYR A 122 14.32 -18.23 -7.51
CA TYR A 122 13.54 -17.90 -8.70
C TYR A 122 13.68 -18.95 -9.80
N SER A 123 12.69 -18.99 -10.68
CA SER A 123 12.74 -19.82 -11.90
C SER A 123 11.89 -19.19 -13.00
N GLY A 124 12.34 -19.31 -14.22
CA GLY A 124 11.60 -18.91 -15.41
C GLY A 124 11.40 -17.40 -15.56
N MET A 125 12.29 -16.60 -14.98
CA MET A 125 12.20 -15.14 -14.96
C MET A 125 13.36 -14.47 -15.68
N SER A 126 13.08 -13.29 -16.26
CA SER A 126 14.09 -12.42 -16.84
C SER A 126 13.91 -10.98 -16.42
N ALA A 127 15.02 -10.24 -16.28
CA ALA A 127 15.00 -8.80 -16.14
C ALA A 127 14.89 -8.14 -17.51
N ARG A 128 14.01 -7.17 -17.67
CA ARG A 128 13.78 -6.46 -18.93
C ARG A 128 13.75 -4.96 -18.69
N ALA A 129 14.43 -4.20 -19.54
CA ALA A 129 14.35 -2.75 -19.47
C ALA A 129 12.97 -2.25 -19.90
N ASN A 130 12.47 -1.26 -19.17
CA ASN A 130 11.20 -0.59 -19.46
C ASN A 130 11.26 0.28 -20.73
N SER A 131 12.43 0.77 -21.09
CA SER A 131 12.65 1.68 -22.22
C SER A 131 12.58 1.01 -23.60
N THR A 132 12.36 -0.30 -23.64
CA THR A 132 12.27 -0.99 -24.93
C THR A 132 10.85 -0.96 -25.48
N SER A 133 10.72 -1.04 -26.76
CA SER A 133 9.57 -0.93 -27.67
C SER A 133 8.15 -1.30 -27.20
N ASN A 134 7.99 -1.73 -25.98
CA ASN A 134 6.70 -1.91 -25.32
C ASN A 134 6.47 -0.74 -24.37
N SER A 135 6.03 0.37 -24.93
CA SER A 135 5.71 1.61 -24.24
C SER A 135 4.72 1.47 -23.07
N ASN A 136 4.07 0.34 -22.93
CA ASN A 136 3.10 0.06 -21.89
C ASN A 136 3.73 -0.06 -20.49
N TYR A 137 5.03 -0.28 -20.40
CA TYR A 137 5.70 -0.38 -19.12
C TYR A 137 6.24 0.94 -18.60
N SER A 138 6.48 1.91 -19.48
CA SER A 138 7.07 3.21 -19.11
C SER A 138 6.12 4.09 -18.30
N ASP A 139 4.82 3.93 -18.47
CA ASP A 139 3.81 4.75 -17.80
C ASP A 139 3.19 4.07 -16.58
N TYR A 140 3.69 2.90 -16.20
CA TYR A 140 3.17 2.16 -15.07
C TYR A 140 3.70 2.72 -13.75
N PRO A 141 2.83 3.09 -12.77
CA PRO A 141 3.28 3.58 -11.47
C PRO A 141 4.17 2.55 -10.76
N GLY A 142 5.40 2.94 -10.42
CA GLY A 142 6.38 2.08 -9.77
C GLY A 142 7.32 1.34 -10.70
N SER A 143 7.15 1.43 -12.03
CA SER A 143 8.16 0.91 -12.94
C SER A 143 9.27 1.95 -13.13
N GLY A 144 10.50 1.58 -12.82
CA GLY A 144 11.69 2.36 -13.05
C GLY A 144 12.43 1.89 -14.30
N LYS A 145 13.70 1.51 -14.16
CA LYS A 145 14.54 1.03 -15.27
C LYS A 145 14.12 -0.34 -15.78
N ASN A 146 13.73 -1.23 -14.87
CA ASN A 146 13.46 -2.63 -15.16
C ASN A 146 12.05 -3.07 -14.77
N ASN A 147 11.61 -4.14 -15.38
CA ASN A 147 10.54 -4.99 -14.90
C ASN A 147 11.01 -6.45 -14.78
N MET A 148 10.40 -7.19 -13.87
CA MET A 148 10.62 -8.61 -13.70
C MET A 148 9.59 -9.38 -14.53
N PHE A 149 10.03 -9.96 -15.64
CA PHE A 149 9.15 -10.73 -16.52
C PHE A 149 9.03 -12.16 -16.07
N PHE A 150 7.81 -12.57 -15.72
CA PHE A 150 7.45 -13.93 -15.37
C PHE A 150 7.08 -14.71 -16.63
N GLY A 151 7.82 -15.77 -16.90
CA GLY A 151 7.42 -16.76 -17.88
C GLY A 151 6.29 -17.66 -17.35
N LYS A 152 5.87 -18.63 -18.14
CA LYS A 152 4.87 -19.62 -17.71
C LYS A 152 5.41 -20.44 -16.53
N SER A 153 4.64 -20.53 -15.46
CA SER A 153 5.00 -21.25 -14.23
C SER A 153 6.28 -20.73 -13.57
N ALA A 154 6.61 -19.45 -13.78
CA ALA A 154 7.72 -18.79 -13.13
C ALA A 154 7.38 -18.42 -11.68
N TYR A 155 8.41 -18.29 -10.84
CA TYR A 155 8.27 -17.78 -9.50
C TYR A 155 9.47 -16.94 -9.08
N LEU A 156 9.23 -16.03 -8.14
CA LEU A 156 10.22 -15.31 -7.34
C LEU A 156 9.87 -15.49 -5.87
N ALA A 157 10.80 -15.96 -5.08
CA ALA A 157 10.66 -16.00 -3.63
C ALA A 157 11.74 -15.12 -3.00
N THR A 158 11.32 -14.18 -2.17
CA THR A 158 12.18 -13.37 -1.31
C THR A 158 12.18 -14.00 0.07
N LYS A 159 13.35 -14.28 0.63
CA LYS A 159 13.53 -15.03 1.86
C LYS A 159 14.33 -14.22 2.87
N ASN A 160 14.26 -14.61 4.14
CA ASN A 160 15.07 -14.06 5.23
C ASN A 160 14.85 -12.55 5.45
N ILE A 161 13.64 -12.05 5.18
CA ILE A 161 13.25 -10.70 5.58
C ILE A 161 13.16 -10.68 7.11
N ALA A 162 13.99 -9.89 7.78
CA ALA A 162 13.92 -9.74 9.23
C ALA A 162 12.73 -8.85 9.61
N LEU A 163 11.84 -9.37 10.44
CA LEU A 163 10.58 -8.69 10.79
C LEU A 163 10.64 -7.94 12.12
N ASP A 164 11.74 -8.11 12.90
CA ASP A 164 12.03 -7.43 14.17
C ASP A 164 10.84 -7.41 15.17
N GLY A 165 10.07 -8.49 15.16
CA GLY A 165 8.91 -8.66 16.03
C GLY A 165 7.61 -8.02 15.55
N ALA A 166 7.60 -7.39 14.38
CA ALA A 166 6.37 -6.92 13.77
C ALA A 166 5.44 -8.09 13.40
N THR A 167 4.15 -7.91 13.57
CA THR A 167 3.13 -8.96 13.37
C THR A 167 2.15 -8.63 12.25
N ASP A 168 2.05 -7.37 11.89
CA ASP A 168 1.11 -6.89 10.89
C ASP A 168 1.88 -6.26 9.74
N PHE A 169 1.61 -6.73 8.53
CA PHE A 169 2.32 -6.31 7.32
C PHE A 169 1.34 -5.99 6.20
N THR A 170 1.70 -5.00 5.41
CA THR A 170 1.07 -4.74 4.12
C THR A 170 2.10 -5.00 3.02
N LEU A 171 1.76 -5.88 2.09
CA LEU A 171 2.52 -6.09 0.86
C LEU A 171 1.89 -5.26 -0.27
N THR A 172 2.69 -4.41 -0.88
CA THR A 172 2.30 -3.67 -2.09
C THR A 172 3.26 -3.99 -3.23
N PHE A 173 2.74 -4.16 -4.41
CA PHE A 173 3.53 -4.38 -5.63
C PHE A 173 2.74 -3.96 -6.86
N GLY A 174 3.46 -3.55 -7.90
CA GLY A 174 2.88 -3.33 -9.21
C GLY A 174 2.97 -4.59 -10.06
N THR A 175 1.94 -4.90 -10.83
CA THR A 175 1.96 -6.00 -11.78
C THR A 175 1.19 -5.66 -13.04
N GLU A 176 1.65 -6.15 -14.17
CA GLU A 176 1.04 -5.96 -15.47
C GLU A 176 1.08 -7.28 -16.25
N LYS A 177 0.01 -7.54 -17.01
CA LYS A 177 -0.01 -8.69 -17.92
C LYS A 177 0.61 -8.29 -19.27
N TYR A 178 1.65 -9.00 -19.66
CA TYR A 178 2.20 -8.86 -21.01
C TYR A 178 1.15 -9.27 -22.06
N SER A 179 0.85 -8.38 -22.97
CA SER A 179 0.00 -8.64 -24.12
C SER A 179 0.53 -7.90 -25.33
N GLN A 180 0.52 -8.55 -26.47
CA GLN A 180 0.74 -7.89 -27.75
C GLN A 180 -0.49 -7.03 -28.15
N ASP A 181 -1.65 -7.36 -27.59
CA ASP A 181 -2.89 -6.60 -27.75
C ASP A 181 -3.08 -5.75 -26.50
N TYR A 182 -2.85 -4.46 -26.64
CA TYR A 182 -3.05 -3.47 -25.58
C TYR A 182 -4.45 -3.61 -24.97
N GLY A 183 -4.50 -3.77 -23.66
CA GLY A 183 -5.77 -3.86 -22.91
C GLY A 183 -6.12 -5.25 -22.40
N SER A 184 -5.21 -6.21 -22.39
CA SER A 184 -5.44 -7.48 -21.68
C SER A 184 -5.66 -7.22 -20.21
N VAL A 185 -6.82 -7.62 -19.70
CA VAL A 185 -7.15 -7.50 -18.28
C VAL A 185 -6.32 -8.51 -17.50
N PHE A 186 -5.66 -8.04 -16.43
CA PHE A 186 -5.00 -8.90 -15.46
C PHE A 186 -6.06 -9.81 -14.80
N THR A 187 -5.82 -11.11 -14.82
CA THR A 187 -6.70 -12.09 -14.19
C THR A 187 -6.07 -12.56 -12.88
N LYS A 188 -6.68 -12.25 -11.75
CA LYS A 188 -6.13 -12.60 -10.42
C LYS A 188 -5.76 -14.07 -10.25
N SER A 189 -6.49 -14.98 -10.89
CA SER A 189 -6.22 -16.41 -10.87
C SER A 189 -4.96 -16.84 -11.64
N GLU A 190 -4.30 -15.94 -12.34
CA GLU A 190 -3.05 -16.22 -13.05
C GLU A 190 -1.81 -15.82 -12.24
N TYR A 191 -2.01 -15.17 -11.09
CA TYR A 191 -0.93 -14.68 -10.23
C TYR A 191 -1.24 -15.02 -8.78
N HIS A 192 -0.34 -15.74 -8.14
CA HIS A 192 -0.50 -16.24 -6.78
C HIS A 192 0.59 -15.68 -5.89
N ILE A 193 0.23 -15.25 -4.70
CA ILE A 193 1.14 -14.77 -3.67
C ILE A 193 1.07 -15.72 -2.50
N PHE A 194 2.23 -16.18 -2.06
CA PHE A 194 2.36 -17.07 -0.92
C PHE A 194 3.26 -16.45 0.13
N VAL A 195 2.90 -16.62 1.39
CA VAL A 195 3.71 -16.20 2.53
C VAL A 195 4.08 -17.40 3.39
N SER A 196 5.23 -17.35 4.04
CA SER A 196 5.71 -18.39 4.92
C SER A 196 6.61 -17.78 6.00
N ASN A 197 6.55 -18.34 7.21
CA ASN A 197 7.44 -17.99 8.32
C ASN A 197 8.60 -18.98 8.53
N ASP A 198 8.59 -20.10 7.82
CA ASP A 198 9.57 -21.19 7.97
C ASP A 198 10.15 -21.67 6.62
N ALA A 199 9.72 -21.09 5.52
CA ALA A 199 10.02 -21.48 4.14
C ALA A 199 9.65 -22.95 3.78
N ALA A 200 8.93 -23.63 4.66
CA ALA A 200 8.48 -25.01 4.50
C ALA A 200 6.98 -25.11 4.23
N LYS A 201 6.20 -24.26 4.90
CA LYS A 201 4.75 -24.17 4.71
C LYS A 201 4.39 -22.80 4.15
N TRP A 202 3.75 -22.80 3.02
CA TRP A 202 3.34 -21.61 2.31
C TRP A 202 1.82 -21.47 2.33
N VAL A 203 1.34 -20.28 2.62
CA VAL A 203 -0.08 -19.91 2.64
C VAL A 203 -0.32 -18.87 1.56
N GLU A 204 -1.35 -19.08 0.74
CA GLU A 204 -1.81 -18.13 -0.26
C GLU A 204 -2.68 -17.04 0.34
#